data_e7f2438ad7f32231af8cd10acd6ee8c4
#
_entry.id   e7f2438ad7f32231af8cd10acd6ee8c4
#
_cell.length_a   1.000
_cell.length_b   1.000
_cell.length_c   1.000
_cell.angle_alpha   90.00
_cell.angle_beta   90.00
_cell.angle_gamma   90.00
#
_symmetry.space_group_name_H-M   'P 1'
#
loop_
_entity.id
_entity.type
_entity.pdbx_description
1 polymer ?
#
loop_
_entity_poly.entity_id
_entity_poly.type
_entity_poly.pdbx_seq_one_letter_code
_entity_poly.pdbx_strand_id
1 'polypeptide(L)'
;MKSHLFKVIQVWRWTCLVLGSGLFAENWMWHGAFPWIYSHDQEEWIYWRPGMDGRFYQWSQSAGGWQIYNEGAAEWQSLQPTDINETKWQAWEQDSQSFGGDYTLQKIKSSILNSESYLDLSYQRISDLSPLRETTHLRKLYLQANQITDLAPLAGLKNLEVLHLSSNKVQDLSPLANLLELKELYLDDNPLNDLSVLENLTRLQILNLADTGVSSLQSLSGLTSLEELIVRGNQISDIQPLSTLRKMRTLDLGNNQIQDISSLKSMSLLSVLYGEDNNLTEASVISALRNLKEINLSNNQITSLGYFSTIQEGDSYLWLADFSRNQITSLSGLEKLNNLRILSLSQNAITDLSPLSSMEELSTLLIDFNKVSTLDPLVSLSKLRGVYANNNLLSNDTSMDQLDQLLELYLFDNDLSTARISAIQAALPGVALQF
;
A
#
# COMPACT_ATOMS: atom_id res chain seq x y z
N MET A 1 -16.80 -35.43 26.40
CA MET A 1 -16.07 -34.16 26.43
C MET A 1 -15.36 -33.82 25.10
N LYS A 2 -14.63 -34.75 24.46
CA LYS A 2 -13.86 -34.49 23.20
C LYS A 2 -14.72 -34.12 21.98
N SER A 3 -15.94 -34.63 21.83
CA SER A 3 -16.87 -34.30 20.73
C SER A 3 -17.48 -32.88 20.85
N HIS A 4 -17.47 -32.28 22.04
CA HIS A 4 -17.95 -30.91 22.25
C HIS A 4 -16.88 -29.87 21.83
N LEU A 5 -15.61 -30.16 22.00
CA LEU A 5 -14.50 -29.29 21.59
C LEU A 5 -14.52 -29.05 20.06
N PHE A 6 -14.75 -30.07 19.28
CA PHE A 6 -14.81 -30.00 17.81
C PHE A 6 -16.01 -29.16 17.31
N LYS A 7 -17.15 -29.27 17.98
CA LYS A 7 -18.33 -28.46 17.64
C LYS A 7 -18.16 -26.99 18.04
N VAL A 8 -17.51 -26.71 19.16
CA VAL A 8 -17.19 -25.36 19.59
C VAL A 8 -16.24 -24.68 18.60
N ILE A 9 -15.21 -25.35 18.10
CA ILE A 9 -14.27 -24.81 17.13
C ILE A 9 -14.96 -24.46 15.79
N GLN A 10 -15.92 -25.25 15.32
CA GLN A 10 -16.66 -24.95 14.09
C GLN A 10 -17.64 -23.77 14.26
N VAL A 11 -18.29 -23.63 15.39
CA VAL A 11 -19.17 -22.49 15.69
C VAL A 11 -18.39 -21.20 15.85
N TRP A 12 -17.17 -21.25 16.40
CA TRP A 12 -16.30 -20.07 16.59
C TRP A 12 -15.74 -19.46 15.32
N ARG A 13 -15.67 -20.20 14.22
CA ARG A 13 -15.30 -19.62 12.92
C ARG A 13 -16.24 -18.51 12.44
N TRP A 14 -17.49 -18.45 12.98
CA TRP A 14 -18.52 -17.48 12.58
C TRP A 14 -18.83 -16.42 13.66
N THR A 15 -18.53 -16.68 14.92
CA THR A 15 -18.93 -15.77 16.03
C THR A 15 -17.81 -14.84 16.50
N CYS A 16 -16.54 -15.13 16.27
CA CYS A 16 -15.43 -14.22 16.62
C CYS A 16 -15.44 -12.90 15.82
N LEU A 17 -16.24 -12.77 14.78
CA LEU A 17 -16.38 -11.55 13.97
C LEU A 17 -17.37 -10.52 14.57
N VAL A 18 -18.14 -10.85 15.63
CA VAL A 18 -19.29 -10.03 16.03
C VAL A 18 -19.30 -9.57 17.50
N LEU A 19 -18.55 -10.16 18.43
CA LEU A 19 -18.71 -9.84 19.86
C LEU A 19 -17.37 -9.56 20.56
N GLY A 20 -17.09 -8.28 20.75
CA GLY A 20 -15.98 -7.78 21.57
C GLY A 20 -16.24 -7.81 23.09
N SER A 21 -16.60 -8.94 23.66
CA SER A 21 -16.70 -9.11 25.12
C SER A 21 -16.55 -10.58 25.52
N GLY A 22 -15.73 -10.83 26.52
CA GLY A 22 -15.28 -12.14 26.97
C GLY A 22 -16.40 -13.17 27.15
N LEU A 23 -16.22 -14.30 26.47
CA LEU A 23 -17.06 -15.48 26.61
C LEU A 23 -16.30 -16.54 27.42
N PHE A 24 -16.96 -17.01 28.47
CA PHE A 24 -16.49 -18.14 29.27
C PHE A 24 -17.04 -19.43 28.65
N ALA A 25 -16.14 -20.28 28.14
CA ALA A 25 -16.45 -21.71 28.07
C ALA A 25 -16.02 -22.33 29.42
N GLU A 26 -16.74 -23.32 29.95
CA GLU A 26 -16.33 -24.00 31.18
C GLU A 26 -14.85 -24.39 31.04
N ASN A 27 -14.00 -23.88 31.95
CA ASN A 27 -12.55 -24.10 32.07
C ASN A 27 -11.62 -23.34 31.10
N TRP A 28 -12.11 -22.36 30.30
CA TRP A 28 -11.26 -21.57 29.39
C TRP A 28 -11.57 -20.08 29.49
N MET A 29 -10.55 -19.25 29.54
CA MET A 29 -10.67 -17.80 29.54
C MET A 29 -9.98 -17.19 28.31
N TRP A 30 -10.75 -16.46 27.50
CA TRP A 30 -10.23 -15.73 26.33
C TRP A 30 -9.75 -14.34 26.72
N HIS A 31 -8.55 -13.93 26.31
CA HIS A 31 -8.04 -12.59 26.57
C HIS A 31 -7.85 -11.81 25.24
N GLY A 32 -8.84 -11.00 24.86
CA GLY A 32 -8.82 -9.91 23.91
C GLY A 32 -8.15 -10.18 22.55
N ALA A 33 -7.12 -9.50 22.18
CA ALA A 33 -6.52 -9.48 20.84
C ALA A 33 -5.48 -10.59 20.55
N PHE A 34 -5.25 -11.53 21.48
CA PHE A 34 -4.25 -12.58 21.34
C PHE A 34 -4.88 -13.98 21.39
N PRO A 35 -4.40 -14.93 20.57
CA PRO A 35 -4.90 -16.31 20.55
C PRO A 35 -4.41 -17.13 21.75
N TRP A 36 -4.26 -16.50 22.91
CA TRP A 36 -3.95 -17.15 24.17
C TRP A 36 -5.22 -17.51 24.92
N ILE A 37 -5.32 -18.74 25.35
CA ILE A 37 -6.44 -19.25 26.13
C ILE A 37 -5.88 -19.81 27.44
N TYR A 38 -6.41 -19.39 28.59
CA TYR A 38 -6.05 -19.98 29.85
C TYR A 38 -6.79 -21.30 30.06
N SER A 39 -6.03 -22.38 30.24
CA SER A 39 -6.58 -23.72 30.58
C SER A 39 -6.64 -23.88 32.07
N HIS A 40 -7.86 -23.90 32.63
CA HIS A 40 -8.07 -24.19 34.06
C HIS A 40 -7.71 -25.64 34.44
N ASP A 41 -7.79 -26.57 33.51
CA ASP A 41 -7.44 -27.98 33.77
C ASP A 41 -5.92 -28.22 33.84
N GLN A 42 -5.14 -27.36 33.13
CA GLN A 42 -3.68 -27.42 33.11
C GLN A 42 -3.04 -26.28 33.91
N GLU A 43 -3.84 -25.36 34.44
CA GLU A 43 -3.41 -24.17 35.19
C GLU A 43 -2.39 -23.30 34.43
N GLU A 44 -2.49 -23.22 33.11
CA GLU A 44 -1.56 -22.49 32.26
C GLU A 44 -2.21 -21.76 31.10
N TRP A 45 -1.46 -20.83 30.49
CA TRP A 45 -1.82 -20.18 29.23
C TRP A 45 -1.38 -21.03 28.05
N ILE A 46 -2.29 -21.32 27.12
CA ILE A 46 -2.04 -22.10 25.92
C ILE A 46 -2.25 -21.20 24.70
N TYR A 47 -1.28 -21.19 23.80
CA TYR A 47 -1.40 -20.54 22.52
C TYR A 47 -1.87 -21.52 21.45
N TRP A 48 -2.96 -21.19 20.77
CA TRP A 48 -3.51 -22.04 19.73
C TRP A 48 -3.44 -21.34 18.39
N ARG A 49 -3.07 -22.08 17.35
CA ARG A 49 -3.21 -21.64 15.97
C ARG A 49 -3.61 -22.79 15.05
N PRO A 50 -4.40 -22.53 13.98
CA PRO A 50 -4.50 -23.44 12.86
C PRO A 50 -3.24 -23.33 12.01
N GLY A 51 -2.60 -24.45 11.66
CA GLY A 51 -1.53 -24.47 10.66
C GLY A 51 -2.09 -24.28 9.25
N MET A 52 -1.25 -23.83 8.31
CA MET A 52 -1.62 -23.73 6.89
C MET A 52 -1.85 -25.11 6.24
N ASP A 53 -1.34 -26.17 6.86
CA ASP A 53 -1.55 -27.58 6.50
C ASP A 53 -2.90 -28.15 6.98
N GLY A 54 -3.73 -27.32 7.63
CA GLY A 54 -5.03 -27.70 8.18
C GLY A 54 -4.94 -28.39 9.54
N ARG A 55 -3.75 -28.54 10.11
CA ARG A 55 -3.56 -29.15 11.42
C ARG A 55 -3.69 -28.11 12.52
N PHE A 56 -3.99 -28.55 13.75
CA PHE A 56 -4.02 -27.69 14.93
C PHE A 56 -2.70 -27.81 15.71
N TYR A 57 -2.17 -26.66 16.10
CA TYR A 57 -0.96 -26.54 16.90
C TYR A 57 -1.28 -25.80 18.20
N GLN A 58 -0.70 -26.27 19.31
CA GLN A 58 -0.72 -25.54 20.57
C GLN A 58 0.70 -25.43 21.14
N TRP A 59 0.98 -24.29 21.73
CA TRP A 59 2.15 -24.14 22.59
C TRP A 59 1.72 -24.25 24.04
N SER A 60 2.43 -25.04 24.83
CA SER A 60 2.11 -25.31 26.23
C SER A 60 3.38 -25.19 27.07
N GLN A 61 3.31 -24.42 28.13
CA GLN A 61 4.44 -24.22 29.05
C GLN A 61 4.74 -25.52 29.83
N SER A 62 3.74 -26.25 30.24
CA SER A 62 3.90 -27.51 30.94
C SER A 62 4.50 -28.61 30.06
N ALA A 63 4.18 -28.61 28.76
CA ALA A 63 4.77 -29.51 27.78
C ALA A 63 6.17 -29.06 27.32
N GLY A 64 6.59 -27.82 27.70
CA GLY A 64 7.87 -27.24 27.31
C GLY A 64 7.99 -26.92 25.82
N GLY A 65 6.89 -26.72 25.11
CA GLY A 65 6.96 -26.40 23.68
C GLY A 65 5.69 -26.60 22.87
N TRP A 66 5.86 -26.62 21.55
CA TRP A 66 4.78 -26.86 20.62
C TRP A 66 4.36 -28.32 20.56
N GLN A 67 3.06 -28.52 20.47
CA GLN A 67 2.44 -29.79 20.25
C GLN A 67 1.55 -29.76 19.01
N ILE A 68 1.45 -30.87 18.32
CA ILE A 68 0.53 -31.09 17.21
C ILE A 68 -0.59 -32.01 17.64
N TYR A 69 -1.83 -31.72 17.25
CA TYR A 69 -2.95 -32.61 17.49
C TYR A 69 -2.93 -33.78 16.51
N ASN A 70 -2.81 -34.99 17.03
CA ASN A 70 -2.91 -36.21 16.25
C ASN A 70 -4.37 -36.71 16.26
N GLU A 71 -5.06 -36.50 15.15
CA GLU A 71 -6.48 -36.90 15.04
C GLU A 71 -6.69 -38.41 15.17
N GLY A 72 -5.74 -39.22 14.71
CA GLY A 72 -5.82 -40.67 14.78
C GLY A 72 -5.71 -41.23 16.21
N ALA A 73 -4.88 -40.59 17.06
CA ALA A 73 -4.71 -40.96 18.46
C ALA A 73 -5.62 -40.12 19.39
N ALA A 74 -6.20 -39.04 18.89
CA ALA A 74 -6.98 -38.05 19.65
C ALA A 74 -6.17 -37.42 20.83
N GLU A 75 -4.91 -37.17 20.63
CA GLU A 75 -3.99 -36.63 21.64
C GLU A 75 -3.03 -35.55 21.06
N TRP A 76 -2.46 -34.72 21.93
CA TRP A 76 -1.40 -33.79 21.63
C TRP A 76 -0.05 -34.48 21.70
N GLN A 77 0.73 -34.42 20.65
CA GLN A 77 2.08 -34.99 20.58
C GLN A 77 3.10 -33.85 20.57
N SER A 78 4.09 -33.95 21.45
CA SER A 78 5.23 -33.03 21.44
C SER A 78 6.00 -33.17 20.14
N LEU A 79 6.29 -32.05 19.51
CA LEU A 79 7.15 -32.02 18.34
C LEU A 79 8.59 -32.35 18.78
N GLN A 80 9.14 -33.44 18.25
CA GLN A 80 10.51 -33.86 18.59
C GLN A 80 11.49 -33.16 17.66
N PRO A 81 12.51 -32.46 18.19
CA PRO A 81 13.52 -31.81 17.38
C PRO A 81 14.51 -32.85 16.84
N THR A 82 14.43 -33.21 15.57
CA THR A 82 15.44 -34.06 14.95
C THR A 82 16.64 -33.27 14.38
N ASP A 83 16.49 -31.95 14.17
CA ASP A 83 17.49 -31.14 13.47
C ASP A 83 17.90 -29.84 14.18
N ILE A 84 17.48 -29.63 15.44
CA ILE A 84 17.81 -28.41 16.19
C ILE A 84 19.00 -28.66 17.10
N ASN A 85 20.03 -27.82 17.04
CA ASN A 85 21.12 -27.80 18.01
C ASN A 85 20.60 -27.28 19.37
N GLU A 86 20.14 -28.16 20.22
CA GLU A 86 19.45 -27.86 21.48
C GLU A 86 20.31 -26.98 22.40
N THR A 87 21.62 -27.19 22.46
CA THR A 87 22.53 -26.37 23.26
C THR A 87 22.52 -24.91 22.82
N LYS A 88 22.45 -24.67 21.53
CA LYS A 88 22.39 -23.32 20.95
C LYS A 88 21.05 -22.66 21.25
N TRP A 89 19.94 -23.40 21.14
CA TRP A 89 18.61 -22.91 21.48
C TRP A 89 18.47 -22.57 22.96
N GLN A 90 18.99 -23.39 23.85
CA GLN A 90 19.02 -23.10 25.30
C GLN A 90 19.79 -21.81 25.60
N ALA A 91 20.88 -21.52 24.89
CA ALA A 91 21.63 -20.27 25.06
C ALA A 91 20.80 -19.06 24.61
N TRP A 92 20.03 -19.16 23.51
CA TRP A 92 19.14 -18.09 23.05
C TRP A 92 17.95 -17.89 23.99
N GLU A 93 17.37 -18.96 24.55
CA GLU A 93 16.26 -18.89 25.51
C GLU A 93 16.69 -18.22 26.83
N GLN A 94 17.97 -18.29 27.23
CA GLN A 94 18.48 -17.59 28.40
C GLN A 94 18.57 -16.08 28.25
N ASP A 95 18.71 -15.59 27.03
CA ASP A 95 18.71 -14.13 26.70
C ASP A 95 17.88 -13.86 25.44
N SER A 96 16.58 -14.06 25.56
CA SER A 96 15.65 -14.01 24.42
C SER A 96 15.26 -12.60 23.97
N GLN A 97 15.64 -11.54 24.69
CA GLN A 97 15.15 -10.19 24.45
C GLN A 97 15.55 -9.63 23.06
N SER A 98 16.79 -9.90 22.62
CA SER A 98 17.28 -9.45 21.30
C SER A 98 16.56 -10.15 20.14
N PHE A 99 15.97 -11.32 20.39
CA PHE A 99 15.21 -12.12 19.43
C PHE A 99 13.70 -11.86 19.48
N GLY A 100 13.24 -10.87 20.25
CA GLY A 100 11.81 -10.57 20.43
C GLY A 100 11.13 -11.37 21.55
N GLY A 101 11.91 -12.01 22.43
CA GLY A 101 11.42 -12.78 23.57
C GLY A 101 11.16 -14.26 23.25
N ASP A 102 10.83 -15.02 24.33
CA ASP A 102 10.65 -16.47 24.28
C ASP A 102 9.59 -16.90 23.26
N TYR A 103 8.48 -16.18 23.17
CA TYR A 103 7.43 -16.46 22.21
C TYR A 103 7.94 -16.47 20.77
N THR A 104 8.77 -15.49 20.40
CA THR A 104 9.34 -15.38 19.07
C THR A 104 10.30 -16.53 18.77
N LEU A 105 11.16 -16.87 19.72
CA LEU A 105 12.05 -18.03 19.61
C LEU A 105 11.28 -19.33 19.43
N GLN A 106 10.22 -19.56 20.20
CA GLN A 106 9.38 -20.74 20.07
C GLN A 106 8.68 -20.80 18.71
N LYS A 107 8.27 -19.65 18.17
CA LYS A 107 7.68 -19.55 16.84
C LYS A 107 8.70 -19.93 15.74
N ILE A 108 9.95 -19.47 15.85
CA ILE A 108 11.04 -19.86 14.94
C ILE A 108 11.32 -21.36 15.05
N LYS A 109 11.45 -21.87 16.28
CA LYS A 109 11.67 -23.30 16.57
C LYS A 109 10.59 -24.17 15.95
N SER A 110 9.33 -23.78 16.12
CA SER A 110 8.18 -24.45 15.49
C SER A 110 8.26 -24.45 13.96
N SER A 111 8.63 -23.31 13.36
CA SER A 111 8.78 -23.19 11.90
C SER A 111 9.82 -24.18 11.36
N ILE A 112 10.95 -24.34 12.06
CA ILE A 112 12.00 -25.30 11.68
C ILE A 112 11.48 -26.74 11.78
N LEU A 113 10.86 -27.09 12.90
CA LEU A 113 10.36 -28.45 13.15
C LEU A 113 9.29 -28.88 12.15
N ASN A 114 8.44 -27.93 11.72
CA ASN A 114 7.33 -28.21 10.82
C ASN A 114 7.65 -27.92 9.35
N SER A 115 8.87 -27.46 9.04
CA SER A 115 9.29 -27.02 7.70
C SER A 115 8.29 -26.02 7.11
N GLU A 116 7.83 -25.04 7.91
CA GLU A 116 6.83 -24.07 7.49
C GLU A 116 7.44 -23.10 6.47
N SER A 117 6.86 -22.98 5.28
CA SER A 117 7.35 -22.08 4.24
C SER A 117 7.08 -20.60 4.49
N TYR A 118 6.34 -20.26 5.53
CA TYR A 118 5.92 -18.91 5.92
C TYR A 118 6.24 -18.67 7.40
N LEU A 119 6.81 -17.50 7.68
CA LEU A 119 7.06 -17.07 9.07
C LEU A 119 6.82 -15.57 9.19
N ASP A 120 5.94 -15.20 10.10
CA ASP A 120 5.66 -13.81 10.44
C ASP A 120 6.17 -13.49 11.84
N LEU A 121 7.15 -12.60 11.91
CA LEU A 121 7.80 -12.09 13.11
C LEU A 121 7.70 -10.56 13.18
N SER A 122 6.67 -9.98 12.61
CA SER A 122 6.42 -8.54 12.62
C SER A 122 6.17 -8.02 14.04
N TYR A 123 6.61 -6.79 14.32
CA TYR A 123 6.31 -6.07 15.57
C TYR A 123 6.81 -6.75 16.85
N GLN A 124 7.89 -7.55 16.78
CA GLN A 124 8.43 -8.31 17.93
C GLN A 124 9.62 -7.63 18.62
N ARG A 125 10.02 -6.43 18.17
CA ARG A 125 11.23 -5.73 18.68
C ARG A 125 12.53 -6.51 18.48
N ILE A 126 12.60 -7.37 17.49
CA ILE A 126 13.77 -8.17 17.16
C ILE A 126 14.93 -7.26 16.74
N SER A 127 16.11 -7.49 17.26
CA SER A 127 17.35 -6.85 16.84
C SER A 127 18.41 -7.84 16.35
N ASP A 128 18.31 -9.11 16.75
CA ASP A 128 19.21 -10.19 16.32
C ASP A 128 18.44 -11.30 15.59
N LEU A 129 18.84 -11.59 14.36
CA LEU A 129 18.24 -12.62 13.50
C LEU A 129 18.96 -13.96 13.55
N SER A 130 19.93 -14.16 14.45
CA SER A 130 20.76 -15.37 14.48
C SER A 130 19.97 -16.68 14.46
N PRO A 131 18.81 -16.81 15.14
CA PRO A 131 18.00 -18.04 15.10
C PRO A 131 17.45 -18.38 13.72
N LEU A 132 17.28 -17.38 12.83
CA LEU A 132 16.74 -17.59 11.48
C LEU A 132 17.71 -18.29 10.53
N ARG A 133 18.99 -18.40 10.86
CA ARG A 133 19.97 -19.14 10.02
C ARG A 133 19.56 -20.58 9.74
N GLU A 134 18.80 -21.18 10.64
CA GLU A 134 18.34 -22.56 10.54
C GLU A 134 17.05 -22.73 9.71
N THR A 135 16.41 -21.62 9.28
CA THR A 135 15.10 -21.63 8.60
C THR A 135 15.21 -21.66 7.07
N THR A 136 16.13 -22.45 6.52
CA THR A 136 16.46 -22.49 5.09
C THR A 136 15.30 -22.94 4.17
N HIS A 137 14.26 -23.51 4.75
CA HIS A 137 13.02 -23.96 4.07
C HIS A 137 12.03 -22.81 3.79
N LEU A 138 12.23 -21.62 4.42
CA LEU A 138 11.31 -20.49 4.26
C LEU A 138 11.26 -19.97 2.83
N ARG A 139 10.04 -19.66 2.39
CA ARG A 139 9.74 -18.91 1.17
C ARG A 139 9.24 -17.50 1.44
N LYS A 140 8.57 -17.30 2.57
CA LYS A 140 8.03 -15.98 2.96
C LYS A 140 8.42 -15.65 4.40
N LEU A 141 9.04 -14.49 4.58
CA LEU A 141 9.51 -14.02 5.88
C LEU A 141 9.09 -12.57 6.08
N TYR A 142 8.35 -12.32 7.16
CA TYR A 142 7.86 -11.00 7.53
C TYR A 142 8.56 -10.56 8.82
N LEU A 143 9.28 -9.45 8.74
CA LEU A 143 10.11 -8.88 9.80
C LEU A 143 9.85 -7.39 10.01
N GLN A 144 8.76 -6.84 9.44
CA GLN A 144 8.48 -5.41 9.51
C GLN A 144 8.29 -4.92 10.96
N ALA A 145 8.61 -3.65 11.18
CA ALA A 145 8.47 -2.96 12.46
C ALA A 145 9.23 -3.65 13.61
N ASN A 146 10.52 -3.92 13.37
CA ASN A 146 11.48 -4.44 14.35
C ASN A 146 12.65 -3.44 14.56
N GLN A 147 13.77 -3.90 15.07
CA GLN A 147 14.96 -3.09 15.33
C GLN A 147 16.20 -3.66 14.60
N ILE A 148 15.99 -4.31 13.46
CA ILE A 148 17.00 -5.08 12.74
C ILE A 148 18.00 -4.12 12.08
N THR A 149 19.30 -4.42 12.26
CA THR A 149 20.41 -3.73 11.60
C THR A 149 21.25 -4.68 10.75
N ASP A 150 21.40 -5.93 11.20
CA ASP A 150 22.24 -6.96 10.54
C ASP A 150 21.39 -8.02 9.87
N LEU A 151 21.55 -8.16 8.56
CA LEU A 151 20.89 -9.17 7.72
C LEU A 151 21.75 -10.42 7.47
N ALA A 152 22.99 -10.51 7.99
CA ALA A 152 23.89 -11.64 7.75
C ALA A 152 23.26 -13.02 8.06
N PRO A 153 22.39 -13.16 9.07
CA PRO A 153 21.69 -14.42 9.31
C PRO A 153 20.79 -14.91 8.17
N LEU A 154 20.32 -13.99 7.32
CA LEU A 154 19.41 -14.32 6.20
C LEU A 154 20.14 -14.79 4.95
N ALA A 155 21.46 -14.62 4.83
CA ALA A 155 22.24 -14.90 3.62
C ALA A 155 22.13 -16.35 3.10
N GLY A 156 21.77 -17.29 3.95
CA GLY A 156 21.56 -18.71 3.64
C GLY A 156 20.16 -19.08 3.19
N LEU A 157 19.17 -18.17 3.30
CA LEU A 157 17.77 -18.46 3.04
C LEU A 157 17.42 -18.37 1.54
N LYS A 158 18.11 -19.15 0.72
CA LYS A 158 18.07 -19.06 -0.75
C LYS A 158 16.70 -19.37 -1.37
N ASN A 159 15.78 -19.95 -0.62
CA ASN A 159 14.42 -20.26 -1.08
C ASN A 159 13.44 -19.10 -0.88
N LEU A 160 13.87 -17.97 -0.27
CA LEU A 160 13.00 -16.82 -0.03
C LEU A 160 12.50 -16.22 -1.35
N GLU A 161 11.18 -16.11 -1.43
CA GLU A 161 10.44 -15.45 -2.51
C GLU A 161 9.87 -14.10 -2.07
N VAL A 162 9.52 -13.97 -0.79
CA VAL A 162 8.98 -12.74 -0.18
C VAL A 162 9.74 -12.41 1.09
N LEU A 163 10.26 -11.18 1.16
CA LEU A 163 10.95 -10.66 2.35
C LEU A 163 10.43 -9.26 2.69
N HIS A 164 9.86 -9.15 3.88
CA HIS A 164 9.34 -7.88 4.42
C HIS A 164 10.27 -7.39 5.54
N LEU A 165 10.93 -6.26 5.31
CA LEU A 165 11.85 -5.62 6.25
C LEU A 165 11.48 -4.17 6.56
N SER A 166 10.30 -3.71 6.13
CA SER A 166 9.83 -2.32 6.35
C SER A 166 9.98 -1.88 7.80
N SER A 167 10.27 -0.60 8.02
CA SER A 167 10.37 0.02 9.36
C SER A 167 11.35 -0.71 10.28
N ASN A 168 12.59 -0.79 9.83
CA ASN A 168 13.72 -1.33 10.59
C ASN A 168 14.89 -0.32 10.60
N LYS A 169 16.11 -0.77 10.85
CA LYS A 169 17.32 0.06 10.88
C LYS A 169 18.40 -0.48 9.94
N VAL A 170 17.97 -1.13 8.85
CA VAL A 170 18.86 -1.76 7.88
C VAL A 170 19.57 -0.70 7.06
N GLN A 171 20.90 -0.85 6.91
CA GLN A 171 21.74 -0.01 6.06
C GLN A 171 22.43 -0.80 4.96
N ASP A 172 22.85 -2.02 5.27
CA ASP A 172 23.61 -2.90 4.36
C ASP A 172 22.72 -4.05 3.87
N LEU A 173 22.52 -4.09 2.55
CA LEU A 173 21.77 -5.15 1.86
C LEU A 173 22.67 -6.28 1.34
N SER A 174 23.99 -6.22 1.51
CA SER A 174 24.95 -7.20 0.96
C SER A 174 24.61 -8.66 1.29
N PRO A 175 24.04 -9.00 2.47
CA PRO A 175 23.62 -10.38 2.77
C PRO A 175 22.52 -10.93 1.84
N LEU A 176 21.76 -10.06 1.17
CA LEU A 176 20.69 -10.47 0.25
C LEU A 176 21.18 -10.86 -1.14
N ALA A 177 22.46 -10.68 -1.46
CA ALA A 177 23.03 -10.84 -2.80
C ALA A 177 22.76 -12.20 -3.47
N ASN A 178 22.58 -13.26 -2.68
CA ASN A 178 22.36 -14.63 -3.16
C ASN A 178 20.91 -15.12 -3.02
N LEU A 179 19.98 -14.25 -2.64
CA LEU A 179 18.55 -14.59 -2.52
C LEU A 179 17.84 -14.44 -3.88
N LEU A 180 18.33 -15.16 -4.87
CA LEU A 180 17.96 -15.00 -6.28
C LEU A 180 16.52 -15.39 -6.61
N GLU A 181 15.83 -16.05 -5.68
CA GLU A 181 14.41 -16.42 -5.84
C GLU A 181 13.44 -15.31 -5.40
N LEU A 182 13.95 -14.18 -4.83
CA LEU A 182 13.12 -13.08 -4.37
C LEU A 182 12.29 -12.48 -5.51
N LYS A 183 10.98 -12.40 -5.26
CA LYS A 183 9.96 -11.78 -6.10
C LYS A 183 9.40 -10.50 -5.49
N GLU A 184 9.30 -10.47 -4.17
CA GLU A 184 8.76 -9.34 -3.40
C GLU A 184 9.75 -8.95 -2.30
N LEU A 185 10.16 -7.69 -2.31
CA LEU A 185 11.09 -7.14 -1.33
C LEU A 185 10.59 -5.77 -0.86
N TYR A 186 10.31 -5.66 0.43
CA TYR A 186 9.84 -4.44 1.07
C TYR A 186 10.91 -3.96 2.06
N LEU A 187 11.44 -2.78 1.82
CA LEU A 187 12.56 -2.16 2.54
C LEU A 187 12.23 -0.75 3.02
N ASP A 188 10.99 -0.29 2.82
CA ASP A 188 10.58 1.06 3.19
C ASP A 188 10.88 1.38 4.66
N ASP A 189 11.11 2.68 4.92
CA ASP A 189 11.46 3.17 6.25
C ASP A 189 12.70 2.46 6.85
N ASN A 190 13.78 2.40 6.04
CA ASN A 190 15.11 1.93 6.44
C ASN A 190 16.18 2.90 5.91
N PRO A 191 17.24 3.21 6.67
CA PRO A 191 18.29 4.15 6.26
C PRO A 191 19.32 3.46 5.35
N LEU A 192 18.95 3.12 4.11
CA LEU A 192 19.79 2.34 3.19
C LEU A 192 20.98 3.16 2.68
N ASN A 193 22.14 2.51 2.53
CA ASN A 193 23.36 3.14 2.01
C ASN A 193 23.57 2.88 0.51
N ASP A 194 23.29 1.67 0.05
CA ASP A 194 23.62 1.23 -1.32
C ASP A 194 22.59 0.21 -1.81
N LEU A 195 22.22 0.32 -3.09
CA LEU A 195 21.30 -0.59 -3.78
C LEU A 195 22.02 -1.56 -4.75
N SER A 196 23.34 -1.55 -4.85
CA SER A 196 24.07 -2.32 -5.85
C SER A 196 23.78 -3.82 -5.81
N VAL A 197 23.53 -4.35 -4.63
CA VAL A 197 23.17 -5.77 -4.44
C VAL A 197 21.88 -6.15 -5.18
N LEU A 198 20.97 -5.22 -5.39
CA LEU A 198 19.69 -5.47 -6.06
C LEU A 198 19.86 -5.81 -7.54
N GLU A 199 20.99 -5.44 -8.18
CA GLU A 199 21.26 -5.73 -9.60
C GLU A 199 21.14 -7.23 -9.93
N ASN A 200 21.43 -8.10 -8.95
CA ASN A 200 21.39 -9.55 -9.12
C ASN A 200 19.99 -10.16 -8.91
N LEU A 201 19.05 -9.43 -8.27
CA LEU A 201 17.73 -9.93 -7.90
C LEU A 201 16.72 -9.79 -9.05
N THR A 202 17.08 -10.32 -10.22
CA THR A 202 16.36 -10.11 -11.49
C THR A 202 14.96 -10.72 -11.55
N ARG A 203 14.57 -11.52 -10.54
CA ARG A 203 13.21 -12.07 -10.41
C ARG A 203 12.24 -11.15 -9.65
N LEU A 204 12.71 -10.02 -9.10
CA LEU A 204 11.87 -9.08 -8.39
C LEU A 204 10.74 -8.58 -9.27
N GLN A 205 9.53 -8.68 -8.73
CA GLN A 205 8.28 -8.19 -9.31
C GLN A 205 7.74 -6.99 -8.53
N ILE A 206 7.92 -6.99 -7.21
CA ILE A 206 7.53 -5.91 -6.31
C ILE A 206 8.76 -5.46 -5.51
N LEU A 207 9.02 -4.15 -5.53
CA LEU A 207 10.08 -3.53 -4.74
C LEU A 207 9.57 -2.24 -4.11
N ASN A 208 9.60 -2.20 -2.78
CA ASN A 208 9.29 -0.99 -2.03
C ASN A 208 10.55 -0.45 -1.35
N LEU A 209 10.94 0.77 -1.70
CA LEU A 209 12.06 1.55 -1.19
C LEU A 209 11.61 2.92 -0.69
N ALA A 210 10.35 3.09 -0.28
CA ALA A 210 9.87 4.37 0.21
C ALA A 210 10.64 4.81 1.46
N ASP A 211 10.91 6.12 1.56
CA ASP A 211 11.52 6.73 2.74
C ASP A 211 12.85 6.08 3.19
N THR A 212 13.70 5.71 2.22
CA THR A 212 14.98 5.04 2.47
C THR A 212 16.21 5.97 2.32
N GLY A 213 15.99 7.20 1.83
CA GLY A 213 17.05 8.19 1.64
C GLY A 213 17.88 7.97 0.36
N VAL A 214 17.49 7.09 -0.52
CA VAL A 214 18.22 6.81 -1.77
C VAL A 214 18.11 7.96 -2.76
N SER A 215 19.16 8.16 -3.56
CA SER A 215 19.23 9.21 -4.59
C SER A 215 19.47 8.67 -6.00
N SER A 216 19.84 7.40 -6.15
CA SER A 216 20.11 6.79 -7.43
C SER A 216 19.35 5.47 -7.62
N LEU A 217 18.78 5.29 -8.81
CA LEU A 217 18.08 4.07 -9.23
C LEU A 217 18.90 3.24 -10.23
N GLN A 218 20.19 3.54 -10.41
CA GLN A 218 21.04 2.87 -11.42
C GLN A 218 21.02 1.34 -11.29
N SER A 219 21.06 0.83 -10.07
CA SER A 219 21.05 -0.61 -9.76
C SER A 219 19.73 -1.31 -10.11
N LEU A 220 18.68 -0.57 -10.42
CA LEU A 220 17.38 -1.16 -10.80
C LEU A 220 17.25 -1.39 -12.31
N SER A 221 18.16 -0.87 -13.12
CA SER A 221 18.05 -0.88 -14.60
C SER A 221 17.96 -2.28 -15.22
N GLY A 222 18.48 -3.32 -14.51
CA GLY A 222 18.43 -4.72 -14.92
C GLY A 222 17.20 -5.50 -14.46
N LEU A 223 16.38 -4.93 -13.58
CA LEU A 223 15.25 -5.62 -12.93
C LEU A 223 14.00 -5.67 -13.82
N THR A 224 14.12 -6.20 -15.01
CA THR A 224 13.10 -6.18 -16.07
C THR A 224 11.84 -7.00 -15.75
N SER A 225 11.83 -7.70 -14.61
CA SER A 225 10.65 -8.41 -14.10
C SER A 225 9.75 -7.54 -13.23
N LEU A 226 10.19 -6.33 -12.82
CA LEU A 226 9.41 -5.45 -11.96
C LEU A 226 8.09 -5.05 -12.60
N GLU A 227 7.03 -5.21 -11.80
CA GLU A 227 5.65 -4.82 -12.09
C GLU A 227 5.19 -3.68 -11.17
N GLU A 228 5.72 -3.64 -9.94
CA GLU A 228 5.44 -2.60 -8.96
C GLU A 228 6.74 -2.07 -8.35
N LEU A 229 6.90 -0.73 -8.37
CA LEU A 229 8.04 -0.04 -7.76
C LEU A 229 7.52 1.17 -6.97
N ILE A 230 7.85 1.21 -5.69
CA ILE A 230 7.54 2.33 -4.80
C ILE A 230 8.87 2.93 -4.33
N VAL A 231 9.13 4.19 -4.70
CA VAL A 231 10.35 4.93 -4.32
C VAL A 231 10.03 6.33 -3.78
N ARG A 232 8.81 6.53 -3.32
CA ARG A 232 8.39 7.80 -2.73
C ARG A 232 9.25 8.20 -1.52
N GLY A 233 9.28 9.50 -1.21
CA GLY A 233 9.95 9.99 0.00
C GLY A 233 11.48 9.86 -0.04
N ASN A 234 12.09 10.01 -1.22
CA ASN A 234 13.52 9.83 -1.42
C ASN A 234 14.18 11.13 -1.98
N GLN A 235 15.40 11.02 -2.48
CA GLN A 235 16.17 12.14 -3.05
C GLN A 235 16.44 11.93 -4.55
N ILE A 236 15.53 11.27 -5.26
CA ILE A 236 15.70 10.87 -6.65
C ILE A 236 15.43 12.07 -7.56
N SER A 237 16.37 12.31 -8.48
CA SER A 237 16.22 13.32 -9.53
C SER A 237 16.25 12.72 -10.94
N ASP A 238 16.90 11.57 -11.12
CA ASP A 238 17.02 10.87 -12.41
C ASP A 238 16.33 9.51 -12.36
N ILE A 239 15.36 9.31 -13.26
CA ILE A 239 14.64 8.05 -13.44
C ILE A 239 14.95 7.37 -14.77
N GLN A 240 15.98 7.84 -15.53
CA GLN A 240 16.41 7.22 -16.77
C GLN A 240 16.74 5.71 -16.64
N PRO A 241 17.29 5.22 -15.49
CA PRO A 241 17.50 3.81 -15.26
C PRO A 241 16.25 2.94 -15.35
N LEU A 242 15.06 3.52 -15.12
CA LEU A 242 13.78 2.79 -15.19
C LEU A 242 13.30 2.54 -16.63
N SER A 243 13.91 3.15 -17.65
CA SER A 243 13.45 3.08 -19.05
C SER A 243 13.39 1.66 -19.66
N THR A 244 14.06 0.70 -19.03
CA THR A 244 14.09 -0.72 -19.43
C THR A 244 12.96 -1.55 -18.84
N LEU A 245 12.25 -1.05 -17.81
CA LEU A 245 11.30 -1.78 -16.98
C LEU A 245 9.89 -1.81 -17.62
N ARG A 246 9.78 -2.52 -18.73
CA ARG A 246 8.58 -2.53 -19.60
C ARG A 246 7.36 -3.26 -19.00
N LYS A 247 7.55 -4.04 -17.92
CA LYS A 247 6.45 -4.75 -17.24
C LYS A 247 5.75 -3.92 -16.16
N MET A 248 6.29 -2.70 -15.90
CA MET A 248 5.77 -1.82 -14.85
C MET A 248 4.27 -1.58 -15.01
N ARG A 249 3.52 -1.78 -13.92
CA ARG A 249 2.07 -1.56 -13.79
C ARG A 249 1.75 -0.47 -12.78
N THR A 250 2.50 -0.44 -11.68
CA THR A 250 2.35 0.55 -10.62
C THR A 250 3.71 1.19 -10.34
N LEU A 251 3.77 2.52 -10.40
CA LEU A 251 4.98 3.28 -10.14
C LEU A 251 4.65 4.45 -9.22
N ASP A 252 5.28 4.46 -8.04
CA ASP A 252 5.17 5.58 -7.09
C ASP A 252 6.53 6.28 -6.98
N LEU A 253 6.58 7.50 -7.50
CA LEU A 253 7.71 8.43 -7.53
C LEU A 253 7.47 9.65 -6.60
N GLY A 254 6.40 9.66 -5.81
CA GLY A 254 5.99 10.80 -5.01
C GLY A 254 7.07 11.31 -4.07
N ASN A 255 7.03 12.61 -3.74
CA ASN A 255 7.95 13.25 -2.80
C ASN A 255 9.44 12.96 -3.12
N ASN A 256 9.88 13.44 -4.28
CA ASN A 256 11.26 13.33 -4.79
C ASN A 256 11.70 14.67 -5.44
N GLN A 257 12.75 14.66 -6.25
CA GLN A 257 13.30 15.85 -6.90
C GLN A 257 13.28 15.73 -8.44
N ILE A 258 12.33 14.95 -8.97
CA ILE A 258 12.25 14.59 -10.39
C ILE A 258 11.77 15.78 -11.22
N GLN A 259 12.46 16.06 -12.33
CA GLN A 259 12.12 17.12 -13.28
C GLN A 259 11.62 16.57 -14.62
N ASP A 260 11.99 15.35 -14.98
CA ASP A 260 11.65 14.73 -16.27
C ASP A 260 11.21 13.28 -16.06
N ILE A 261 10.04 12.94 -16.64
CA ILE A 261 9.48 11.58 -16.66
C ILE A 261 9.42 10.99 -18.08
N SER A 262 10.13 11.55 -19.04
CA SER A 262 10.13 11.09 -20.44
C SER A 262 10.61 9.64 -20.62
N SER A 263 11.45 9.14 -19.72
CA SER A 263 11.92 7.76 -19.68
C SER A 263 10.79 6.72 -19.48
N LEU A 264 9.62 7.13 -18.99
CA LEU A 264 8.46 6.25 -18.80
C LEU A 264 7.80 5.80 -20.11
N LYS A 265 8.20 6.37 -21.26
CA LYS A 265 7.57 6.11 -22.58
C LYS A 265 7.52 4.63 -22.95
N SER A 266 8.45 3.82 -22.47
CA SER A 266 8.51 2.37 -22.75
C SER A 266 7.55 1.53 -21.90
N MET A 267 6.94 2.11 -20.87
CA MET A 267 6.10 1.43 -19.88
C MET A 267 4.65 1.29 -20.34
N SER A 268 4.43 0.58 -21.44
CA SER A 268 3.11 0.46 -22.06
C SER A 268 2.05 -0.24 -21.20
N LEU A 269 2.45 -0.94 -20.15
CA LEU A 269 1.55 -1.63 -19.20
C LEU A 269 1.23 -0.77 -17.96
N LEU A 270 1.83 0.42 -17.84
CA LEU A 270 1.64 1.26 -16.66
C LEU A 270 0.17 1.65 -16.51
N SER A 271 -0.37 1.32 -15.35
CA SER A 271 -1.78 1.49 -14.97
C SER A 271 -1.97 2.54 -13.89
N VAL A 272 -1.00 2.66 -12.99
CA VAL A 272 -1.01 3.60 -11.86
C VAL A 272 0.30 4.36 -11.81
N LEU A 273 0.25 5.69 -11.81
CA LEU A 273 1.41 6.56 -11.69
C LEU A 273 1.17 7.61 -10.60
N TYR A 274 1.95 7.55 -9.56
CA TYR A 274 2.06 8.60 -8.54
C TYR A 274 3.38 9.33 -8.70
N GLY A 275 3.33 10.63 -8.83
CA GLY A 275 4.48 11.52 -9.02
C GLY A 275 4.24 12.88 -8.39
N GLU A 276 3.38 12.92 -7.36
CA GLU A 276 3.13 14.13 -6.57
C GLU A 276 4.39 14.61 -5.84
N ASP A 277 4.40 15.88 -5.45
CA ASP A 277 5.51 16.47 -4.68
C ASP A 277 6.88 16.32 -5.37
N ASN A 278 6.96 16.78 -6.63
CA ASN A 278 8.17 16.77 -7.45
C ASN A 278 8.40 18.14 -8.13
N ASN A 279 9.33 18.22 -9.07
CA ASN A 279 9.68 19.43 -9.79
C ASN A 279 9.32 19.36 -11.29
N LEU A 280 8.26 18.61 -11.64
CA LEU A 280 7.85 18.41 -13.04
C LEU A 280 7.28 19.69 -13.62
N THR A 281 7.84 20.14 -14.74
CA THR A 281 7.30 21.28 -15.52
C THR A 281 6.45 20.82 -16.69
N GLU A 282 6.62 19.58 -17.12
CA GLU A 282 5.96 18.94 -18.25
C GLU A 282 5.71 17.47 -17.97
N ALA A 283 4.66 16.90 -18.57
CA ALA A 283 4.30 15.50 -18.43
C ALA A 283 3.76 14.90 -19.75
N SER A 284 4.28 15.36 -20.90
CA SER A 284 3.80 14.97 -22.24
C SER A 284 3.86 13.47 -22.52
N VAL A 285 4.78 12.75 -21.86
CA VAL A 285 4.93 11.28 -21.96
C VAL A 285 3.64 10.54 -21.58
N ILE A 286 2.79 11.12 -20.73
CA ILE A 286 1.53 10.50 -20.26
C ILE A 286 0.61 10.18 -21.46
N SER A 287 0.60 11.00 -22.49
CA SER A 287 -0.20 10.74 -23.70
C SER A 287 0.16 9.44 -24.42
N ALA A 288 1.35 8.89 -24.16
CA ALA A 288 1.80 7.61 -24.71
C ALA A 288 1.46 6.41 -23.79
N LEU A 289 1.07 6.65 -22.53
CA LEU A 289 0.80 5.62 -21.51
C LEU A 289 -0.69 5.22 -21.56
N ARG A 290 -1.08 4.55 -22.63
CA ARG A 290 -2.50 4.31 -22.95
C ARG A 290 -3.25 3.41 -21.97
N ASN A 291 -2.55 2.59 -21.18
CA ASN A 291 -3.15 1.74 -20.16
C ASN A 291 -3.31 2.42 -18.78
N LEU A 292 -2.92 3.71 -18.70
CA LEU A 292 -3.01 4.45 -17.46
C LEU A 292 -4.48 4.64 -17.04
N LYS A 293 -4.75 4.29 -15.79
CA LYS A 293 -6.07 4.37 -15.15
C LYS A 293 -6.13 5.43 -14.08
N GLU A 294 -5.05 5.57 -13.34
CA GLU A 294 -4.91 6.50 -12.22
C GLU A 294 -3.60 7.26 -12.34
N ILE A 295 -3.68 8.57 -12.15
CA ILE A 295 -2.52 9.44 -12.13
C ILE A 295 -2.66 10.48 -11.01
N ASN A 296 -1.58 10.66 -10.26
CA ASN A 296 -1.43 11.80 -9.36
C ASN A 296 -0.11 12.52 -9.68
N LEU A 297 -0.21 13.76 -10.18
CA LEU A 297 0.92 14.66 -10.38
C LEU A 297 0.70 15.99 -9.64
N SER A 298 -0.01 15.96 -8.52
CA SER A 298 -0.24 17.12 -7.69
C SER A 298 1.07 17.67 -7.13
N ASN A 299 1.04 18.94 -6.76
CA ASN A 299 2.19 19.66 -6.20
C ASN A 299 3.47 19.53 -7.05
N ASN A 300 3.34 20.00 -8.30
CA ASN A 300 4.41 20.10 -9.29
C ASN A 300 4.40 21.52 -9.92
N GLN A 301 5.05 21.69 -11.05
CA GLN A 301 5.16 22.96 -11.76
C GLN A 301 4.58 22.87 -13.17
N ILE A 302 3.61 21.99 -13.41
CA ILE A 302 3.00 21.75 -14.72
C ILE A 302 2.17 22.96 -15.12
N THR A 303 2.39 23.43 -16.35
CA THR A 303 1.70 24.63 -16.88
C THR A 303 0.61 24.32 -17.89
N SER A 304 0.66 23.14 -18.53
CA SER A 304 -0.25 22.77 -19.63
C SER A 304 -0.59 21.29 -19.61
N LEU A 305 -1.83 20.98 -19.97
CA LEU A 305 -2.34 19.62 -20.23
C LEU A 305 -2.58 19.36 -21.72
N GLY A 306 -2.12 20.26 -22.60
CA GLY A 306 -2.37 20.21 -24.04
C GLY A 306 -1.89 18.95 -24.76
N TYR A 307 -0.96 18.20 -24.15
CA TYR A 307 -0.46 16.93 -24.71
C TYR A 307 -1.53 15.83 -24.75
N PHE A 308 -2.60 15.92 -23.98
CA PHE A 308 -3.73 14.98 -24.08
C PHE A 308 -4.48 15.08 -25.39
N SER A 309 -4.41 16.23 -26.12
CA SER A 309 -5.02 16.40 -27.44
C SER A 309 -4.53 15.37 -28.48
N THR A 310 -3.37 14.75 -28.25
CA THR A 310 -2.81 13.69 -29.12
C THR A 310 -3.44 12.33 -28.94
N ILE A 311 -4.23 12.15 -27.88
CA ILE A 311 -4.93 10.89 -27.59
C ILE A 311 -6.10 10.74 -28.56
N GLN A 312 -6.24 9.55 -29.15
CA GLN A 312 -7.40 9.22 -29.97
C GLN A 312 -8.62 8.97 -29.09
N GLU A 313 -9.79 9.29 -29.58
CA GLU A 313 -11.03 9.03 -28.86
C GLU A 313 -11.19 7.54 -28.55
N GLY A 314 -11.48 7.21 -27.29
CA GLY A 314 -11.59 5.83 -26.79
C GLY A 314 -10.26 5.15 -26.42
N ASP A 315 -9.11 5.78 -26.69
CA ASP A 315 -7.77 5.20 -26.39
C ASP A 315 -7.29 5.47 -24.93
N SER A 316 -8.06 6.16 -24.11
CA SER A 316 -7.70 6.44 -22.72
C SER A 316 -8.56 5.63 -21.75
N TYR A 317 -7.92 4.97 -20.80
CA TYR A 317 -8.58 4.27 -19.68
C TYR A 317 -8.54 5.08 -18.38
N LEU A 318 -8.03 6.32 -18.44
CA LEU A 318 -7.86 7.19 -17.28
C LEU A 318 -9.21 7.54 -16.67
N TRP A 319 -9.46 7.13 -15.43
CA TRP A 319 -10.69 7.41 -14.72
C TRP A 319 -10.47 8.31 -13.48
N LEU A 320 -9.23 8.42 -12.96
CA LEU A 320 -8.84 9.30 -11.88
C LEU A 320 -7.59 10.08 -12.25
N ALA A 321 -7.66 11.42 -12.13
CA ALA A 321 -6.52 12.30 -12.34
C ALA A 321 -6.47 13.40 -11.29
N ASP A 322 -5.31 13.55 -10.66
CA ASP A 322 -5.01 14.67 -9.77
C ASP A 322 -3.85 15.51 -10.35
N PHE A 323 -4.15 16.73 -10.71
CA PHE A 323 -3.23 17.78 -11.17
C PHE A 323 -3.30 19.00 -10.25
N SER A 324 -3.79 18.87 -9.02
CA SER A 324 -3.89 19.98 -8.08
C SER A 324 -2.51 20.56 -7.73
N ARG A 325 -2.48 21.78 -7.23
CA ARG A 325 -1.24 22.46 -6.82
C ARG A 325 -0.19 22.50 -7.95
N ASN A 326 -0.61 22.95 -9.11
CA ASN A 326 0.23 23.15 -10.29
C ASN A 326 0.10 24.61 -10.79
N GLN A 327 0.56 24.89 -11.98
CA GLN A 327 0.50 26.22 -12.61
C GLN A 327 -0.37 26.19 -13.88
N ILE A 328 -1.38 25.33 -13.92
CA ILE A 328 -2.22 25.10 -15.08
C ILE A 328 -3.14 26.29 -15.28
N THR A 329 -3.16 26.82 -16.53
CA THR A 329 -4.04 27.91 -16.93
C THR A 329 -5.09 27.48 -17.95
N SER A 330 -4.84 26.43 -18.72
CA SER A 330 -5.70 25.91 -19.77
C SER A 330 -5.96 24.43 -19.61
N LEU A 331 -7.22 24.03 -19.80
CA LEU A 331 -7.66 22.64 -19.78
C LEU A 331 -7.74 22.00 -21.19
N SER A 332 -7.28 22.71 -22.22
CA SER A 332 -7.27 22.21 -23.60
C SER A 332 -6.56 20.86 -23.67
N GLY A 333 -7.17 19.88 -24.31
CA GLY A 333 -6.71 18.49 -24.40
C GLY A 333 -7.45 17.53 -23.49
N LEU A 334 -7.98 17.98 -22.34
CA LEU A 334 -8.75 17.12 -21.45
C LEU A 334 -10.03 16.58 -22.06
N GLU A 335 -10.61 17.28 -23.06
CA GLU A 335 -11.79 16.83 -23.80
C GLU A 335 -11.62 15.46 -24.48
N LYS A 336 -10.41 14.94 -24.55
CA LYS A 336 -10.11 13.60 -25.08
C LYS A 336 -10.19 12.47 -24.02
N LEU A 337 -10.31 12.84 -22.75
CA LEU A 337 -10.31 11.88 -21.63
C LEU A 337 -11.74 11.46 -21.23
N ASN A 338 -12.47 10.88 -22.16
CA ASN A 338 -13.92 10.59 -22.02
C ASN A 338 -14.28 9.59 -20.90
N ASN A 339 -13.30 8.85 -20.35
CA ASN A 339 -13.52 7.90 -19.26
C ASN A 339 -13.25 8.51 -17.87
N LEU A 340 -12.83 9.78 -17.80
CA LEU A 340 -12.45 10.41 -16.54
C LEU A 340 -13.69 10.63 -15.66
N ARG A 341 -13.60 10.14 -14.41
CA ARG A 341 -14.69 10.21 -13.42
C ARG A 341 -14.36 11.16 -12.28
N ILE A 342 -13.12 11.19 -11.87
CA ILE A 342 -12.63 12.05 -10.78
C ILE A 342 -11.49 12.90 -11.32
N LEU A 343 -11.66 14.21 -11.24
CA LEU A 343 -10.66 15.18 -11.68
C LEU A 343 -10.40 16.20 -10.56
N SER A 344 -9.16 16.26 -10.10
CA SER A 344 -8.69 17.28 -9.18
C SER A 344 -7.77 18.25 -9.91
N LEU A 345 -8.13 19.52 -9.86
CA LEU A 345 -7.44 20.68 -10.44
C LEU A 345 -7.30 21.82 -9.44
N SER A 346 -7.54 21.57 -8.17
CA SER A 346 -7.49 22.60 -7.12
C SER A 346 -6.12 23.27 -7.03
N GLN A 347 -6.08 24.54 -6.64
CA GLN A 347 -4.85 25.31 -6.53
C GLN A 347 -4.06 25.40 -7.82
N ASN A 348 -4.72 25.93 -8.87
CA ASN A 348 -4.16 26.24 -10.18
C ASN A 348 -4.54 27.69 -10.58
N ALA A 349 -4.41 28.04 -11.84
CA ALA A 349 -4.77 29.36 -12.35
C ALA A 349 -5.82 29.29 -13.47
N ILE A 350 -6.75 28.34 -13.38
CA ILE A 350 -7.77 28.03 -14.38
C ILE A 350 -8.87 29.09 -14.36
N THR A 351 -9.25 29.53 -15.54
CA THR A 351 -10.35 30.50 -15.76
C THR A 351 -11.50 29.92 -16.57
N ASP A 352 -11.22 28.95 -17.46
CA ASP A 352 -12.18 28.42 -18.44
C ASP A 352 -12.35 26.91 -18.26
N LEU A 353 -13.59 26.48 -18.02
CA LEU A 353 -13.97 25.07 -17.87
C LEU A 353 -14.57 24.48 -19.18
N SER A 354 -14.64 25.24 -20.28
CA SER A 354 -15.26 24.79 -21.54
C SER A 354 -14.75 23.44 -22.04
N PRO A 355 -13.44 23.07 -21.89
CA PRO A 355 -12.95 21.75 -22.31
C PRO A 355 -13.57 20.58 -21.54
N LEU A 356 -14.17 20.83 -20.36
CA LEU A 356 -14.81 19.78 -19.57
C LEU A 356 -16.22 19.43 -20.03
N SER A 357 -16.85 20.28 -20.86
CA SER A 357 -18.27 20.14 -21.22
C SER A 357 -18.64 18.85 -21.97
N SER A 358 -17.66 18.14 -22.54
CA SER A 358 -17.84 16.86 -23.23
C SER A 358 -17.48 15.63 -22.38
N MET A 359 -17.09 15.82 -21.12
CA MET A 359 -16.63 14.75 -20.25
C MET A 359 -17.79 14.06 -19.52
N GLU A 360 -18.62 13.34 -20.28
CA GLU A 360 -19.91 12.77 -19.81
C GLU A 360 -19.78 11.79 -18.62
N GLU A 361 -18.62 11.18 -18.44
CA GLU A 361 -18.36 10.26 -17.33
C GLU A 361 -17.92 10.95 -16.03
N LEU A 362 -17.66 12.28 -16.06
CA LEU A 362 -17.19 13.02 -14.92
C LEU A 362 -18.25 13.02 -13.80
N SER A 363 -17.86 12.53 -12.63
CA SER A 363 -18.71 12.43 -11.44
C SER A 363 -18.30 13.36 -10.31
N THR A 364 -17.01 13.67 -10.21
CA THR A 364 -16.46 14.54 -9.16
C THR A 364 -15.41 15.48 -9.74
N LEU A 365 -15.58 16.77 -9.48
CA LEU A 365 -14.68 17.82 -9.92
C LEU A 365 -14.22 18.67 -8.73
N LEU A 366 -12.91 18.72 -8.48
CA LEU A 366 -12.30 19.58 -7.48
C LEU A 366 -11.51 20.70 -8.19
N ILE A 367 -11.98 21.93 -8.02
CA ILE A 367 -11.40 23.15 -8.65
C ILE A 367 -11.21 24.29 -7.64
N ASP A 368 -11.09 23.96 -6.36
CA ASP A 368 -10.85 24.97 -5.31
C ASP A 368 -9.61 25.81 -5.62
N PHE A 369 -9.61 27.08 -5.19
CA PHE A 369 -8.48 27.97 -5.36
C PHE A 369 -8.03 28.12 -6.83
N ASN A 370 -8.98 28.50 -7.69
CA ASN A 370 -8.75 28.84 -9.09
C ASN A 370 -9.30 30.26 -9.41
N LYS A 371 -9.50 30.57 -10.67
CA LYS A 371 -10.03 31.88 -11.14
C LYS A 371 -11.28 31.67 -11.97
N VAL A 372 -12.06 30.64 -11.70
CA VAL A 372 -13.28 30.28 -12.42
C VAL A 372 -14.38 31.28 -12.06
N SER A 373 -15.06 31.81 -13.08
CA SER A 373 -16.16 32.77 -12.93
C SER A 373 -17.52 32.21 -13.32
N THR A 374 -17.58 31.05 -13.98
CA THR A 374 -18.82 30.37 -14.35
C THR A 374 -18.70 28.85 -14.31
N LEU A 375 -19.78 28.17 -13.91
CA LEU A 375 -19.94 26.73 -13.98
C LEU A 375 -20.78 26.25 -15.17
N ASP A 376 -21.11 27.17 -16.12
CA ASP A 376 -21.94 26.88 -17.29
C ASP A 376 -21.49 25.62 -18.06
N PRO A 377 -20.18 25.36 -18.29
CA PRO A 377 -19.74 24.15 -18.99
C PRO A 377 -20.11 22.84 -18.30
N LEU A 378 -20.48 22.87 -17.02
CA LEU A 378 -20.79 21.67 -16.23
C LEU A 378 -22.27 21.28 -16.29
N VAL A 379 -23.15 22.16 -16.76
CA VAL A 379 -24.61 21.94 -16.76
C VAL A 379 -25.03 20.71 -17.57
N SER A 380 -24.33 20.41 -18.65
CA SER A 380 -24.61 19.24 -19.50
C SER A 380 -24.15 17.91 -18.95
N LEU A 381 -23.35 17.90 -17.87
CA LEU A 381 -22.71 16.69 -17.34
C LEU A 381 -23.66 15.91 -16.41
N SER A 382 -24.49 15.07 -17.01
CA SER A 382 -25.57 14.35 -16.31
C SER A 382 -25.09 13.37 -15.21
N LYS A 383 -23.83 12.94 -15.25
CA LYS A 383 -23.22 12.06 -14.24
C LYS A 383 -22.49 12.82 -13.13
N LEU A 384 -22.35 14.13 -13.25
CA LEU A 384 -21.67 14.95 -12.23
C LEU A 384 -22.47 14.95 -10.93
N ARG A 385 -21.82 14.67 -9.81
CA ARG A 385 -22.44 14.56 -8.47
C ARG A 385 -21.80 15.48 -7.45
N GLY A 386 -20.51 15.77 -7.57
CA GLY A 386 -19.78 16.63 -6.64
C GLY A 386 -18.99 17.71 -7.36
N VAL A 387 -19.16 18.96 -6.97
CA VAL A 387 -18.35 20.11 -7.42
C VAL A 387 -17.83 20.87 -6.21
N TYR A 388 -16.52 20.96 -6.11
CA TYR A 388 -15.81 21.69 -5.06
C TYR A 388 -15.11 22.88 -5.73
N ALA A 389 -15.70 24.05 -5.59
CA ALA A 389 -15.31 25.29 -6.27
C ALA A 389 -15.10 26.46 -5.31
N ASN A 390 -14.60 26.15 -4.10
CA ASN A 390 -14.28 27.17 -3.10
C ASN A 390 -13.14 28.07 -3.59
N ASN A 391 -13.10 29.33 -3.12
CA ASN A 391 -12.02 30.25 -3.46
C ASN A 391 -11.84 30.42 -4.99
N ASN A 392 -12.92 30.83 -5.65
CA ASN A 392 -12.97 31.16 -7.08
C ASN A 392 -13.55 32.58 -7.29
N LEU A 393 -13.94 32.91 -8.51
CA LEU A 393 -14.47 34.22 -8.88
C LEU A 393 -15.95 34.14 -9.27
N LEU A 394 -16.67 33.12 -8.79
CA LEU A 394 -18.09 32.95 -9.02
C LEU A 394 -18.89 34.09 -8.36
N SER A 395 -19.71 34.76 -9.11
CA SER A 395 -20.52 35.88 -8.58
C SER A 395 -21.97 35.79 -8.99
N ASN A 396 -22.33 36.26 -10.19
CA ASN A 396 -23.68 36.30 -10.70
C ASN A 396 -24.00 35.20 -11.74
N ASP A 397 -23.22 34.13 -11.71
CA ASP A 397 -23.40 33.00 -12.62
C ASP A 397 -24.72 32.27 -12.36
N THR A 398 -25.66 32.34 -13.32
CA THR A 398 -26.99 31.73 -13.23
C THR A 398 -26.98 30.26 -13.65
N SER A 399 -25.91 29.76 -14.22
CA SER A 399 -25.77 28.33 -14.58
C SER A 399 -25.80 27.42 -13.35
N MET A 400 -25.36 27.94 -12.19
CA MET A 400 -25.44 27.19 -10.94
C MET A 400 -26.85 26.71 -10.59
N ASP A 401 -27.90 27.45 -11.01
CA ASP A 401 -29.31 27.09 -10.77
C ASP A 401 -29.76 25.83 -11.53
N GLN A 402 -28.98 25.43 -12.53
CA GLN A 402 -29.27 24.30 -13.43
C GLN A 402 -28.51 23.02 -13.09
N LEU A 403 -27.73 23.03 -11.99
CA LEU A 403 -26.90 21.89 -11.57
C LEU A 403 -27.68 20.94 -10.63
N ASP A 404 -28.95 20.64 -10.95
CA ASP A 404 -29.86 19.84 -10.14
C ASP A 404 -29.47 18.34 -10.07
N GLN A 405 -28.58 17.88 -10.95
CA GLN A 405 -28.01 16.55 -10.93
C GLN A 405 -26.95 16.33 -9.83
N LEU A 406 -26.47 17.41 -9.18
CA LEU A 406 -25.46 17.34 -8.14
C LEU A 406 -26.03 16.76 -6.84
N LEU A 407 -25.17 16.13 -6.04
CA LEU A 407 -25.38 15.80 -4.65
C LEU A 407 -24.71 16.82 -3.72
N GLU A 408 -23.59 17.38 -4.16
CA GLU A 408 -22.76 18.31 -3.38
C GLU A 408 -22.24 19.46 -4.24
N LEU A 409 -22.35 20.69 -3.70
CA LEU A 409 -21.79 21.90 -4.34
C LEU A 409 -21.21 22.81 -3.26
N TYR A 410 -19.90 23.01 -3.29
CA TYR A 410 -19.13 23.82 -2.33
C TYR A 410 -18.65 25.09 -3.01
N LEU A 411 -18.99 26.26 -2.43
CA LEU A 411 -18.79 27.57 -3.01
C LEU A 411 -18.22 28.61 -2.04
N PHE A 412 -17.56 28.18 -0.96
CA PHE A 412 -16.94 29.08 0.02
C PHE A 412 -15.99 30.09 -0.65
N ASP A 413 -15.90 31.28 -0.08
CA ASP A 413 -14.98 32.31 -0.53
C ASP A 413 -15.08 32.60 -2.04
N ASN A 414 -16.31 32.78 -2.53
CA ASN A 414 -16.67 33.31 -3.84
C ASN A 414 -17.38 34.68 -3.67
N ASP A 415 -17.51 35.46 -4.75
CA ASP A 415 -18.14 36.77 -4.74
C ASP A 415 -19.70 36.68 -4.80
N LEU A 416 -20.28 35.73 -4.07
CA LEU A 416 -21.74 35.50 -4.08
C LEU A 416 -22.45 36.45 -3.14
N SER A 417 -23.38 37.26 -3.70
CA SER A 417 -24.27 38.07 -2.86
C SER A 417 -25.25 37.19 -2.08
N THR A 418 -25.77 37.70 -0.95
CA THR A 418 -26.81 36.99 -0.17
C THR A 418 -28.04 36.66 -1.03
N ALA A 419 -28.41 37.55 -1.94
CA ALA A 419 -29.54 37.29 -2.86
C ALA A 419 -29.23 36.15 -3.83
N ARG A 420 -27.96 36.03 -4.30
CA ARG A 420 -27.54 34.95 -5.19
C ARG A 420 -27.50 33.61 -4.45
N ILE A 421 -26.99 33.58 -3.23
CA ILE A 421 -27.01 32.39 -2.35
C ILE A 421 -28.46 31.89 -2.16
N SER A 422 -29.38 32.80 -1.83
CA SER A 422 -30.80 32.45 -1.66
C SER A 422 -31.42 31.87 -2.94
N ALA A 423 -31.05 32.40 -4.11
CA ALA A 423 -31.51 31.90 -5.41
C ALA A 423 -31.01 30.46 -5.68
N ILE A 424 -29.73 30.19 -5.44
CA ILE A 424 -29.14 28.86 -5.59
C ILE A 424 -29.83 27.85 -4.64
N GLN A 425 -30.02 28.24 -3.39
CA GLN A 425 -30.70 27.38 -2.40
C GLN A 425 -32.15 27.05 -2.81
N ALA A 426 -32.83 28.00 -3.42
CA ALA A 426 -34.19 27.79 -3.92
C ALA A 426 -34.24 26.90 -5.17
N ALA A 427 -33.23 27.02 -6.06
CA ALA A 427 -33.15 26.25 -7.30
C ALA A 427 -32.70 24.78 -7.06
N LEU A 428 -31.87 24.53 -6.02
CA LEU A 428 -31.22 23.25 -5.77
C LEU A 428 -31.59 22.65 -4.39
N PRO A 429 -32.89 22.41 -4.10
CA PRO A 429 -33.33 21.99 -2.76
C PRO A 429 -32.85 20.59 -2.34
N GLY A 430 -32.37 19.77 -3.30
CA GLY A 430 -31.86 18.41 -3.05
C GLY A 430 -30.35 18.30 -2.96
N VAL A 431 -29.61 19.40 -3.17
CA VAL A 431 -28.16 19.45 -3.20
C VAL A 431 -27.59 19.89 -1.86
N ALA A 432 -26.57 19.23 -1.36
CA ALA A 432 -25.82 19.69 -0.19
C ALA A 432 -24.96 20.91 -0.58
N LEU A 433 -25.40 22.09 -0.15
CA LEU A 433 -24.80 23.38 -0.51
C LEU A 433 -23.94 23.91 0.66
N GLN A 434 -22.77 24.42 0.34
CA GLN A 434 -21.90 25.15 1.26
C GLN A 434 -21.40 26.47 0.61
N PHE A 435 -21.49 27.60 1.38
CA PHE A 435 -21.16 28.96 0.93
C PHE A 435 -20.22 29.68 1.87
#